data_4b91f1d2485894169c3e91fe06f567e2
#
_entry.id   4b91f1d2485894169c3e91fe06f567e2
#
_cell.length_a   1.000
_cell.length_b   1.000
_cell.length_c   1.000
_cell.angle_alpha   90.00
_cell.angle_beta   90.00
_cell.angle_gamma   90.00
#
_symmetry.space_group_name_H-M   'P 1'
#
loop_
_entity.id
_entity.type
_entity.pdbx_description
1 polymer ?
#
loop_
_entity_poly.entity_id
_entity_poly.type
_entity_poly.pdbx_seq_one_letter_code
_entity_poly.pdbx_strand_id
1 'polypeptide(L)'
;GRYKYKAKTENERDMIEHFEQLLKLGSSRNYYDILLYHFLAGMTNSKLFDDIELFGMIPSSDCSLNPDIFSFMHQIRIIKGKHIPRSSSNGENILLRTSPKQKAHLSYSANQRIDMGASDEFKTICINPDFKNKISSLKKSGKFNVCIFDDYMTHGNSFNAVRNLLQHLGANKIIFVSLGNFGKPFQKKDYILTGDVYTTGYTFDLINSSTKYLTYNDTAKAEVSELYDIFNS
;
A
#
# COMPACT_ATOMS: atom_id res chain seq x y z
N GLY A 1 13.54 -6.98 -15.38
CA GLY A 1 13.08 -6.21 -16.47
C GLY A 1 11.68 -6.49 -16.72
N ARG A 2 10.80 -5.59 -16.90
CA ARG A 2 10.05 -6.28 -17.72
C ARG A 2 8.64 -6.11 -17.63
N TYR A 3 8.35 -4.87 -17.38
CA TYR A 3 6.99 -4.43 -17.50
C TYR A 3 6.83 -3.92 -18.93
N LYS A 4 6.46 -4.83 -19.81
CA LYS A 4 6.05 -4.43 -21.15
C LYS A 4 4.69 -3.75 -21.03
N TYR A 5 4.70 -2.52 -20.55
CA TYR A 5 3.59 -1.64 -20.80
C TYR A 5 3.50 -1.46 -22.32
N LYS A 6 2.32 -1.66 -22.83
CA LYS A 6 1.99 -1.23 -24.18
C LYS A 6 1.70 0.27 -24.11
N ALA A 7 2.72 1.07 -23.82
CA ALA A 7 2.62 2.50 -23.95
C ALA A 7 2.27 2.82 -25.41
N LYS A 8 1.25 3.61 -25.61
CA LYS A 8 0.76 3.95 -26.97
C LYS A 8 1.54 5.12 -27.57
N THR A 9 2.12 5.97 -26.71
CA THR A 9 2.89 7.15 -27.09
C THR A 9 4.25 7.18 -26.41
N GLU A 10 5.16 8.01 -26.90
CA GLU A 10 6.47 8.23 -26.29
C GLU A 10 6.34 8.84 -24.89
N ASN A 11 5.50 9.86 -24.74
CA ASN A 11 5.22 10.49 -23.45
C ASN A 11 4.70 9.48 -22.40
N GLU A 12 3.89 8.52 -22.83
CA GLU A 12 3.45 7.45 -21.91
C GLU A 12 4.60 6.56 -21.47
N ARG A 13 5.56 6.28 -22.32
CA ARG A 13 6.75 5.51 -21.98
C ARG A 13 7.60 6.23 -20.95
N ASP A 14 7.87 7.49 -21.21
CA ASP A 14 8.66 8.36 -20.32
C ASP A 14 7.98 8.48 -18.94
N MET A 15 6.69 8.72 -18.92
CA MET A 15 5.93 8.80 -17.68
C MET A 15 6.02 7.49 -16.88
N ILE A 16 5.86 6.33 -17.51
CA ILE A 16 5.95 5.03 -16.85
C ILE A 16 7.36 4.78 -16.30
N GLU A 17 8.39 5.14 -17.07
CA GLU A 17 9.78 4.99 -16.64
C GLU A 17 10.10 5.87 -15.44
N HIS A 18 9.69 7.15 -15.48
CA HIS A 18 9.86 8.07 -14.37
C HIS A 18 9.10 7.65 -13.11
N PHE A 19 7.88 7.12 -13.26
CA PHE A 19 7.14 6.55 -12.12
C PHE A 19 7.84 5.34 -11.52
N GLU A 20 8.40 4.47 -12.34
CA GLU A 20 9.16 3.32 -11.83
C GLU A 20 10.43 3.78 -11.11
N GLN A 21 11.14 4.75 -11.67
CA GLN A 21 12.32 5.34 -11.03
C GLN A 21 11.98 6.03 -9.72
N LEU A 22 10.92 6.83 -9.67
CA LEU A 22 10.47 7.49 -8.45
C LEU A 22 10.07 6.47 -7.38
N LEU A 23 9.14 5.59 -7.70
CA LEU A 23 8.48 4.74 -6.70
C LEU A 23 9.36 3.57 -6.25
N LYS A 24 10.29 3.09 -7.08
CA LYS A 24 11.14 1.95 -6.75
C LYS A 24 12.58 2.32 -6.41
N LEU A 25 13.10 3.36 -7.02
CA LEU A 25 14.51 3.71 -6.91
C LEU A 25 14.73 5.04 -6.19
N GLY A 26 13.70 5.85 -6.00
CA GLY A 26 13.78 7.18 -5.40
C GLY A 26 14.67 8.16 -6.18
N SER A 27 14.94 7.87 -7.46
CA SER A 27 15.93 8.58 -8.26
C SER A 27 15.38 9.72 -9.12
N SER A 28 14.06 9.80 -9.29
CA SER A 28 13.40 10.88 -10.04
C SER A 28 12.18 11.38 -9.28
N ARG A 29 12.13 12.67 -9.00
CA ARG A 29 11.02 13.31 -8.27
C ARG A 29 10.07 14.09 -9.18
N ASN A 30 10.30 14.08 -10.49
CA ASN A 30 9.52 14.88 -11.44
C ASN A 30 8.00 14.63 -11.38
N TYR A 31 7.60 13.44 -11.00
CA TYR A 31 6.19 13.07 -10.87
C TYR A 31 5.68 12.99 -9.42
N TYR A 32 6.53 13.22 -8.43
CA TYR A 32 6.14 13.10 -7.03
C TYR A 32 5.02 14.09 -6.66
N ASP A 33 5.23 15.35 -6.99
CA ASP A 33 4.27 16.41 -6.68
C ASP A 33 2.99 16.24 -7.50
N ILE A 34 3.12 15.86 -8.77
CA ILE A 34 1.99 15.55 -9.66
C ILE A 34 1.11 14.45 -9.04
N LEU A 35 1.73 13.34 -8.61
CA LEU A 35 1.00 12.26 -7.94
C LEU A 35 0.33 12.71 -6.66
N LEU A 36 1.05 13.50 -5.85
CA LEU A 36 0.53 14.01 -4.59
C LEU A 36 -0.69 14.92 -4.83
N TYR A 37 -0.59 15.89 -5.74
CA TYR A 37 -1.68 16.80 -6.05
C TYR A 37 -2.89 16.08 -6.67
N HIS A 38 -2.64 15.17 -7.61
CA HIS A 38 -3.72 14.35 -8.18
C HIS A 38 -4.44 13.53 -7.11
N PHE A 39 -3.69 12.90 -6.21
CA PHE A 39 -4.27 12.13 -5.11
C PHE A 39 -5.05 13.03 -4.13
N LEU A 40 -4.53 14.20 -3.78
CA LEU A 40 -5.21 15.16 -2.91
C LEU A 40 -6.50 15.67 -3.53
N ALA A 41 -6.51 15.98 -4.82
CA ALA A 41 -7.72 16.35 -5.55
C ALA A 41 -8.76 15.21 -5.53
N GLY A 42 -8.34 13.98 -5.79
CA GLY A 42 -9.20 12.80 -5.68
C GLY A 42 -9.77 12.59 -4.29
N MET A 43 -8.97 12.83 -3.23
CA MET A 43 -9.42 12.76 -1.85
C MET A 43 -10.44 13.85 -1.50
N THR A 44 -10.26 15.05 -2.04
CA THR A 44 -11.17 16.20 -1.80
C THR A 44 -12.53 15.97 -2.47
N ASN A 45 -12.52 15.37 -3.65
CA ASN A 45 -13.72 15.07 -4.42
C ASN A 45 -14.43 13.77 -3.99
N SER A 46 -13.79 12.94 -3.16
CA SER A 46 -14.34 11.67 -2.70
C SER A 46 -14.49 11.63 -1.19
N LYS A 47 -15.68 11.26 -0.72
CA LYS A 47 -15.94 10.98 0.70
C LYS A 47 -15.27 9.71 1.22
N LEU A 48 -14.60 8.96 0.35
CA LEU A 48 -14.01 7.67 0.68
C LEU A 48 -13.00 7.75 1.83
N PHE A 49 -12.27 8.87 1.92
CA PHE A 49 -11.17 9.05 2.88
C PHE A 49 -11.54 9.90 4.11
N ASP A 50 -12.78 10.39 4.23
CA ASP A 50 -13.15 11.36 5.26
C ASP A 50 -13.07 10.81 6.68
N ASP A 51 -13.38 9.53 6.84
CA ASP A 51 -13.43 8.81 8.11
C ASP A 51 -12.17 7.99 8.41
N ILE A 52 -11.10 8.14 7.63
CA ILE A 52 -9.83 7.44 7.87
C ILE A 52 -9.12 8.03 9.09
N GLU A 53 -8.76 7.17 10.02
CA GLU A 53 -8.12 7.53 11.28
C GLU A 53 -6.63 7.16 11.35
N LEU A 54 -6.23 6.10 10.63
CA LEU A 54 -4.85 5.66 10.58
C LEU A 54 -4.37 5.56 9.14
N PHE A 55 -3.13 6.00 8.94
CA PHE A 55 -2.42 5.91 7.67
C PHE A 55 -1.13 5.12 7.88
N GLY A 56 -0.81 4.26 6.94
CA GLY A 56 0.41 3.49 6.95
C GLY A 56 0.84 3.07 5.55
N MET A 57 1.97 2.42 5.44
CA MET A 57 2.48 1.86 4.20
C MET A 57 3.02 0.45 4.40
N ILE A 58 3.10 -0.31 3.33
CA ILE A 58 3.70 -1.64 3.34
C ILE A 58 5.23 -1.50 3.40
N PRO A 59 5.91 -2.09 4.40
CA PRO A 59 7.37 -2.07 4.46
C PRO A 59 7.99 -2.89 3.32
N SER A 60 9.11 -2.41 2.80
CA SER A 60 9.89 -3.09 1.76
C SER A 60 10.40 -4.46 2.20
N SER A 61 10.79 -5.29 1.23
CA SER A 61 11.28 -6.65 1.50
C SER A 61 12.56 -6.72 2.33
N ASP A 62 13.31 -5.63 2.43
CA ASP A 62 14.54 -5.46 3.22
C ASP A 62 14.30 -4.83 4.61
N CYS A 63 13.06 -4.74 5.05
CA CYS A 63 12.60 -4.10 6.28
C CYS A 63 12.65 -2.56 6.27
N SER A 64 13.07 -1.93 5.20
CA SER A 64 13.06 -0.47 5.08
C SER A 64 11.65 0.06 4.75
N LEU A 65 11.47 1.35 4.94
CA LEU A 65 10.36 2.09 4.37
C LEU A 65 10.86 2.87 3.16
N ASN A 66 10.18 2.76 2.02
CA ASN A 66 10.47 3.61 0.88
C ASN A 66 10.27 5.08 1.28
N PRO A 67 11.31 5.94 1.25
CA PRO A 67 11.24 7.28 1.80
C PRO A 67 10.26 8.18 1.05
N ASP A 68 10.10 8.00 -0.25
CA ASP A 68 9.18 8.80 -1.05
C ASP A 68 7.72 8.43 -0.78
N ILE A 69 7.42 7.13 -0.69
CA ILE A 69 6.07 6.65 -0.31
C ILE A 69 5.75 7.06 1.13
N PHE A 70 6.74 6.97 2.03
CA PHE A 70 6.57 7.41 3.40
C PHE A 70 6.27 8.91 3.49
N SER A 71 7.04 9.74 2.79
CA SER A 71 6.81 11.18 2.71
C SER A 71 5.43 11.50 2.12
N PHE A 72 5.03 10.82 1.07
CA PHE A 72 3.70 10.95 0.46
C PHE A 72 2.58 10.65 1.46
N MET A 73 2.62 9.50 2.10
CA MET A 73 1.66 9.10 3.14
C MET A 73 1.67 10.08 4.32
N HIS A 74 2.84 10.54 4.75
CA HIS A 74 3.01 11.48 5.86
C HIS A 74 2.33 12.83 5.56
N GLN A 75 2.53 13.38 4.37
CA GLN A 75 1.88 14.63 3.96
C GLN A 75 0.35 14.50 3.95
N ILE A 76 -0.17 13.41 3.39
CA ILE A 76 -1.62 13.13 3.40
C ILE A 76 -2.15 13.05 4.84
N ARG A 77 -1.44 12.35 5.73
CA ARG A 77 -1.80 12.24 7.13
C ARG A 77 -1.88 13.60 7.82
N ILE A 78 -0.90 14.47 7.58
CA ILE A 78 -0.88 15.83 8.13
C ILE A 78 -2.07 16.66 7.61
N ILE A 79 -2.32 16.64 6.31
CA ILE A 79 -3.43 17.37 5.68
C ILE A 79 -4.77 16.91 6.25
N LYS A 80 -4.92 15.61 6.55
CA LYS A 80 -6.12 15.07 7.21
C LYS A 80 -6.15 15.31 8.72
N GLY A 81 -5.18 16.01 9.30
CA GLY A 81 -5.11 16.33 10.73
C GLY A 81 -4.95 15.09 11.61
N LYS A 82 -4.37 14.02 11.11
CA LYS A 82 -4.19 12.77 11.87
C LYS A 82 -2.78 12.66 12.42
N HIS A 83 -2.69 12.49 13.73
CA HIS A 83 -1.42 12.41 14.45
C HIS A 83 -1.08 10.97 14.83
N ILE A 84 0.21 10.67 14.81
CA ILE A 84 0.78 9.42 15.33
C ILE A 84 0.93 9.47 16.84
N PRO A 85 1.09 8.31 17.50
CA PRO A 85 1.54 8.25 18.90
C PRO A 85 2.86 9.00 19.08
N ARG A 86 2.92 9.86 20.11
CA ARG A 86 4.10 10.74 20.36
C ARG A 86 5.37 10.00 20.77
N SER A 87 5.28 8.77 21.17
CA SER A 87 6.41 7.92 21.54
C SER A 87 6.33 6.60 20.80
N SER A 88 6.93 6.54 19.63
CA SER A 88 7.01 5.34 18.85
C SER A 88 8.47 4.87 18.84
N SER A 89 8.78 3.82 19.60
CA SER A 89 10.11 3.20 19.61
C SER A 89 10.38 2.41 18.33
N ASN A 90 9.30 1.97 17.66
CA ASN A 90 9.36 1.16 16.45
C ASN A 90 9.02 1.97 15.18
N GLY A 91 9.12 3.31 15.25
CA GLY A 91 8.82 4.19 14.13
C GLY A 91 7.33 4.50 13.94
N GLU A 92 7.03 5.33 12.96
CA GLU A 92 5.74 5.95 12.75
C GLU A 92 4.77 5.14 11.86
N ASN A 93 5.20 3.99 11.36
CA ASN A 93 4.36 3.17 10.50
C ASN A 93 3.56 2.15 11.32
N ILE A 94 2.28 1.97 10.97
CA ILE A 94 1.40 0.99 11.63
C ILE A 94 1.83 -0.46 11.39
N LEU A 95 2.62 -0.70 10.35
CA LEU A 95 3.13 -2.02 9.98
C LEU A 95 4.63 -2.09 10.22
N LEU A 96 5.10 -3.23 10.71
CA LEU A 96 6.51 -3.56 10.81
C LEU A 96 6.82 -4.80 9.99
N ARG A 97 7.98 -4.80 9.33
CA ARG A 97 8.60 -6.03 8.83
C ARG A 97 9.79 -6.34 9.72
N THR A 98 9.75 -7.48 10.37
CA THR A 98 10.72 -7.87 11.42
C THR A 98 11.93 -8.62 10.87
N SER A 99 11.81 -9.16 9.67
CA SER A 99 12.92 -9.84 8.98
C SER A 99 12.81 -9.65 7.47
N PRO A 100 13.93 -9.58 6.77
CA PRO A 100 13.92 -9.50 5.31
C PRO A 100 13.26 -10.72 4.68
N LYS A 101 12.58 -10.50 3.56
CA LYS A 101 12.07 -11.59 2.72
C LYS A 101 12.69 -11.54 1.34
N GLN A 102 12.69 -12.66 0.65
CA GLN A 102 13.11 -12.69 -0.74
C GLN A 102 12.18 -11.86 -1.63
N LYS A 103 12.76 -11.12 -2.55
CA LYS A 103 11.98 -10.38 -3.55
C LYS A 103 11.26 -11.37 -4.46
N ALA A 104 9.96 -11.48 -4.33
CA ALA A 104 9.14 -12.50 -5.00
C ALA A 104 9.32 -12.54 -6.54
N HIS A 105 9.61 -11.40 -7.18
CA HIS A 105 9.83 -11.35 -8.63
C HIS A 105 11.16 -11.94 -9.08
N LEU A 106 12.12 -12.13 -8.17
CA LEU A 106 13.41 -12.75 -8.45
C LEU A 106 13.38 -14.27 -8.22
N SER A 107 12.54 -14.74 -7.31
CA SER A 107 12.57 -16.10 -6.78
C SER A 107 11.44 -16.99 -7.28
N TYR A 108 10.32 -16.41 -7.74
CA TYR A 108 9.12 -17.17 -8.02
C TYR A 108 8.48 -16.79 -9.36
N SER A 109 7.97 -17.82 -10.07
CA SER A 109 7.10 -17.62 -11.24
C SER A 109 5.79 -16.91 -10.85
N ALA A 110 5.04 -16.43 -11.85
CA ALA A 110 3.75 -15.78 -11.59
C ALA A 110 2.75 -16.71 -10.90
N ASN A 111 2.69 -17.99 -11.29
CA ASN A 111 1.78 -18.97 -10.69
C ASN A 111 2.20 -19.27 -9.25
N GLN A 112 3.47 -19.50 -8.98
CA GLN A 112 3.97 -19.72 -7.62
C GLN A 112 3.63 -18.54 -6.69
N ARG A 113 3.70 -17.30 -7.18
CA ARG A 113 3.31 -16.11 -6.40
C ARG A 113 1.81 -16.07 -6.11
N ILE A 114 0.99 -16.52 -7.05
CA ILE A 114 -0.46 -16.62 -6.86
C ILE A 114 -0.77 -17.73 -5.82
N ASP A 115 -0.15 -18.87 -5.94
CA ASP A 115 -0.37 -20.01 -5.04
C ASP A 115 0.09 -19.71 -3.61
N MET A 116 1.27 -19.13 -3.46
CA MET A 116 1.82 -18.70 -2.18
C MET A 116 0.93 -17.67 -1.47
N GLY A 117 0.30 -16.76 -2.23
CA GLY A 117 -0.57 -15.72 -1.69
C GLY A 117 0.15 -14.83 -0.67
N ALA A 118 -0.45 -14.68 0.52
CA ALA A 118 0.06 -13.84 1.59
C ALA A 118 1.03 -14.56 2.55
N SER A 119 1.32 -15.83 2.35
CA SER A 119 2.06 -16.66 3.31
C SER A 119 3.44 -16.11 3.66
N ASP A 120 4.19 -15.63 2.68
CA ASP A 120 5.51 -15.04 2.92
C ASP A 120 5.45 -13.70 3.64
N GLU A 121 4.39 -12.95 3.41
CA GLU A 121 4.17 -11.69 4.12
C GLU A 121 3.89 -11.94 5.60
N PHE A 122 3.00 -12.87 5.94
CA PHE A 122 2.64 -13.19 7.32
C PHE A 122 3.82 -13.62 8.18
N LYS A 123 4.82 -14.28 7.60
CA LYS A 123 6.03 -14.69 8.32
C LYS A 123 6.90 -13.52 8.77
N THR A 124 6.75 -12.35 8.16
CA THR A 124 7.67 -11.23 8.33
C THR A 124 7.00 -9.91 8.70
N ILE A 125 5.69 -9.76 8.48
CA ILE A 125 4.93 -8.54 8.79
C ILE A 125 4.10 -8.75 10.07
N CYS A 126 4.09 -7.73 10.92
CA CYS A 126 3.18 -7.62 12.06
C CYS A 126 2.64 -6.18 12.16
N ILE A 127 1.66 -6.01 13.02
CA ILE A 127 1.17 -4.67 13.41
C ILE A 127 2.17 -4.08 14.42
N ASN A 128 2.53 -2.83 14.23
CA ASN A 128 3.42 -2.13 15.15
C ASN A 128 2.79 -2.06 16.57
N PRO A 129 3.44 -2.64 17.60
CA PRO A 129 2.90 -2.67 18.95
C PRO A 129 2.67 -1.28 19.56
N ASP A 130 3.40 -0.26 19.09
CA ASP A 130 3.21 1.12 19.57
C ASP A 130 1.81 1.68 19.21
N PHE A 131 1.13 1.09 18.25
CA PHE A 131 -0.23 1.45 17.87
C PHE A 131 -1.32 0.71 18.65
N LYS A 132 -0.97 -0.24 19.54
CA LYS A 132 -1.93 -1.10 20.25
C LYS A 132 -2.99 -0.30 21.02
N ASN A 133 -2.58 0.71 21.77
CA ASN A 133 -3.50 1.56 22.53
C ASN A 133 -4.40 2.41 21.63
N LYS A 134 -3.82 2.98 20.55
CA LYS A 134 -4.58 3.77 19.57
C LYS A 134 -5.62 2.91 18.86
N ILE A 135 -5.24 1.72 18.39
CA ILE A 135 -6.15 0.77 17.75
C ILE A 135 -7.27 0.37 18.71
N SER A 136 -6.95 0.05 19.96
CA SER A 136 -7.94 -0.29 20.98
C SER A 136 -8.95 0.84 21.19
N SER A 137 -8.49 2.08 21.29
CA SER A 137 -9.36 3.26 21.40
C SER A 137 -10.26 3.44 20.18
N LEU A 138 -9.72 3.31 18.97
CA LEU A 138 -10.47 3.44 17.73
C LEU A 138 -11.52 2.34 17.56
N LYS A 139 -11.21 1.10 17.98
CA LYS A 139 -12.18 0.01 18.00
C LYS A 139 -13.36 0.32 18.93
N LYS A 140 -13.09 0.77 20.15
CA LYS A 140 -14.14 1.11 21.12
C LYS A 140 -15.07 2.22 20.61
N SER A 141 -14.55 3.15 19.83
CA SER A 141 -15.33 4.25 19.22
C SER A 141 -15.95 3.91 17.88
N GLY A 142 -15.75 2.71 17.32
CA GLY A 142 -16.23 2.32 16.01
C GLY A 142 -15.54 3.06 14.85
N LYS A 143 -14.35 3.62 15.09
CA LYS A 143 -13.61 4.46 14.12
C LYS A 143 -12.30 3.82 13.65
N PHE A 144 -12.13 2.51 13.79
CA PHE A 144 -10.92 1.85 13.33
C PHE A 144 -10.92 1.70 11.80
N ASN A 145 -10.70 2.82 11.13
CA ASN A 145 -10.64 2.96 9.67
C ASN A 145 -9.20 3.27 9.26
N VAL A 146 -8.66 2.51 8.31
CA VAL A 146 -7.24 2.51 7.96
C VAL A 146 -7.04 2.70 6.46
N CYS A 147 -6.05 3.49 6.08
CA CYS A 147 -5.54 3.60 4.71
C CYS A 147 -4.09 3.14 4.66
N ILE A 148 -3.78 2.21 3.75
CA ILE A 148 -2.44 1.63 3.56
C ILE A 148 -1.95 1.91 2.15
N PHE A 149 -0.75 2.46 2.06
CA PHE A 149 -0.07 2.77 0.80
C PHE A 149 0.94 1.69 0.43
N ASP A 150 1.10 1.49 -0.87
CA ASP A 150 2.16 0.68 -1.46
C ASP A 150 2.64 1.32 -2.77
N ASP A 151 3.84 0.97 -3.22
CA ASP A 151 4.37 1.44 -4.49
C ASP A 151 3.60 0.83 -5.67
N TYR A 152 3.72 -0.47 -5.86
CA TYR A 152 3.12 -1.20 -6.98
C TYR A 152 2.36 -2.44 -6.55
N MET A 153 1.16 -2.58 -7.04
CA MET A 153 0.37 -3.80 -6.90
C MET A 153 0.55 -4.72 -8.11
N THR A 154 0.88 -6.00 -7.87
CA THR A 154 0.83 -7.07 -8.87
C THR A 154 -0.42 -7.94 -8.66
N HIS A 155 -0.33 -8.93 -7.79
CA HIS A 155 -1.45 -9.83 -7.46
C HIS A 155 -2.12 -9.47 -6.11
N GLY A 156 -1.57 -8.50 -5.40
CA GLY A 156 -2.09 -8.01 -4.13
C GLY A 156 -1.75 -8.88 -2.91
N ASN A 157 -0.69 -9.67 -2.95
CA ASN A 157 -0.30 -10.54 -1.84
C ASN A 157 -0.03 -9.74 -0.55
N SER A 158 0.71 -8.65 -0.63
CA SER A 158 0.99 -7.79 0.52
C SER A 158 -0.30 -7.13 1.05
N PHE A 159 -1.18 -6.67 0.16
CA PHE A 159 -2.49 -6.15 0.56
C PHE A 159 -3.38 -7.22 1.21
N ASN A 160 -3.33 -8.47 0.74
CA ASN A 160 -4.05 -9.56 1.39
C ASN A 160 -3.54 -9.81 2.81
N ALA A 161 -2.22 -9.84 3.02
CA ALA A 161 -1.66 -10.00 4.34
C ALA A 161 -2.14 -8.90 5.29
N VAL A 162 -1.96 -7.66 4.89
CA VAL A 162 -2.33 -6.50 5.72
C VAL A 162 -3.84 -6.42 5.93
N ARG A 163 -4.66 -6.73 4.91
CA ARG A 163 -6.11 -6.79 5.07
C ARG A 163 -6.52 -7.79 6.15
N ASN A 164 -5.98 -9.01 6.11
CA ASN A 164 -6.32 -10.03 7.08
C ASN A 164 -5.83 -9.67 8.48
N LEU A 165 -4.64 -9.06 8.63
CA LEU A 165 -4.15 -8.53 9.92
C LEU A 165 -5.08 -7.47 10.51
N LEU A 166 -5.47 -6.48 9.70
CA LEU A 166 -6.34 -5.40 10.14
C LEU A 166 -7.76 -5.89 10.43
N GLN A 167 -8.29 -6.83 9.63
CA GLN A 167 -9.59 -7.46 9.88
C GLN A 167 -9.59 -8.30 11.15
N HIS A 168 -8.51 -9.05 11.42
CA HIS A 168 -8.35 -9.80 12.67
C HIS A 168 -8.39 -8.88 13.89
N LEU A 169 -7.82 -7.68 13.78
CA LEU A 169 -7.93 -6.64 14.82
C LEU A 169 -9.29 -5.95 14.86
N GLY A 170 -10.18 -6.19 13.91
CA GLY A 170 -11.52 -5.62 13.85
C GLY A 170 -11.60 -4.24 13.19
N ALA A 171 -10.81 -4.00 12.16
CA ALA A 171 -10.93 -2.77 11.36
C ALA A 171 -12.31 -2.69 10.70
N ASN A 172 -12.96 -1.52 10.81
CA ASN A 172 -14.26 -1.26 10.23
C ASN A 172 -14.15 -0.95 8.72
N LYS A 173 -13.10 -0.23 8.33
CA LYS A 173 -12.84 0.16 6.96
C LYS A 173 -11.35 0.07 6.65
N ILE A 174 -11.02 -0.51 5.50
CA ILE A 174 -9.65 -0.62 5.02
C ILE A 174 -9.63 -0.13 3.58
N ILE A 175 -8.78 0.87 3.32
CA ILE A 175 -8.51 1.36 1.97
C ILE A 175 -7.07 1.03 1.64
N PHE A 176 -6.85 0.48 0.46
CA PHE A 176 -5.53 0.29 -0.10
C PHE A 176 -5.31 1.26 -1.25
N VAL A 177 -4.17 1.92 -1.23
CA VAL A 177 -3.72 2.82 -2.29
C VAL A 177 -2.43 2.28 -2.85
N SER A 178 -2.44 1.87 -4.10
CA SER A 178 -1.23 1.55 -4.86
C SER A 178 -0.98 2.66 -5.87
N LEU A 179 0.18 3.27 -5.84
CA LEU A 179 0.54 4.35 -6.75
C LEU A 179 0.81 3.82 -8.17
N GLY A 180 1.16 2.55 -8.30
CA GLY A 180 1.29 1.86 -9.57
C GLY A 180 0.59 0.50 -9.59
N ASN A 181 0.25 0.02 -10.78
CA ASN A 181 -0.38 -1.28 -10.97
C ASN A 181 0.09 -1.95 -12.24
N PHE A 182 0.34 -3.26 -12.18
CA PHE A 182 0.79 -4.05 -13.34
C PHE A 182 -0.34 -4.65 -14.18
N GLY A 183 -1.57 -4.18 -14.01
CA GLY A 183 -2.73 -4.64 -14.79
C GLY A 183 -3.08 -6.12 -14.59
N LYS A 184 -2.66 -6.71 -13.47
CA LYS A 184 -3.00 -8.09 -13.12
C LYS A 184 -4.24 -8.13 -12.25
N PRO A 185 -5.08 -9.19 -12.36
CA PRO A 185 -6.21 -9.37 -11.46
C PRO A 185 -5.74 -9.46 -10.01
N PHE A 186 -6.51 -8.88 -9.11
CA PHE A 186 -6.29 -9.01 -7.68
C PHE A 186 -6.72 -10.40 -7.21
N GLN A 187 -5.79 -11.14 -6.60
CA GLN A 187 -6.05 -12.45 -6.02
C GLN A 187 -6.47 -12.28 -4.56
N LYS A 188 -7.77 -12.13 -4.33
CA LYS A 188 -8.29 -12.01 -2.96
C LYS A 188 -8.19 -13.35 -2.24
N LYS A 189 -7.47 -13.38 -1.12
CA LYS A 189 -7.31 -14.57 -0.27
C LYS A 189 -7.65 -14.22 1.17
N ASP A 190 -8.62 -14.92 1.73
CA ASP A 190 -9.06 -14.75 3.10
C ASP A 190 -8.42 -15.81 4.00
N TYR A 191 -7.90 -15.37 5.16
CA TYR A 191 -7.19 -16.22 6.12
C TYR A 191 -7.78 -16.06 7.52
N ILE A 192 -7.81 -17.15 8.27
CA ILE A 192 -7.97 -17.11 9.73
C ILE A 192 -6.58 -16.93 10.33
N LEU A 193 -6.44 -15.95 11.19
CA LEU A 193 -5.21 -15.70 11.95
C LEU A 193 -5.43 -16.10 13.40
N THR A 194 -4.43 -16.73 14.03
CA THR A 194 -4.47 -17.12 15.43
C THR A 194 -3.17 -16.73 16.12
N GLY A 195 -3.28 -16.02 17.25
CA GLY A 195 -2.14 -15.53 18.02
C GLY A 195 -2.05 -14.01 18.07
N ASP A 196 -0.95 -13.49 18.60
CA ASP A 196 -0.72 -12.05 18.75
C ASP A 196 -0.12 -11.47 17.45
N VAL A 197 -0.92 -10.70 16.72
CA VAL A 197 -0.51 -10.06 15.46
C VAL A 197 0.35 -8.79 15.64
N TYR A 198 0.63 -8.41 16.89
CA TYR A 198 1.61 -7.35 17.20
C TYR A 198 3.06 -7.87 17.25
N THR A 199 3.25 -9.17 17.07
CA THR A 199 4.54 -9.84 16.90
C THR A 199 4.47 -10.75 15.68
N THR A 200 5.58 -11.23 15.18
CA THR A 200 5.60 -12.37 14.26
C THR A 200 5.49 -13.69 15.01
N GLY A 201 4.97 -14.73 14.36
CA GLY A 201 4.78 -16.06 15.00
C GLY A 201 3.32 -16.44 15.20
N TYR A 202 2.36 -15.57 14.85
CA TYR A 202 0.96 -15.96 14.69
C TYR A 202 0.81 -16.97 13.56
N THR A 203 -0.19 -17.84 13.65
CA THR A 203 -0.50 -18.81 12.60
C THR A 203 -1.55 -18.26 11.65
N PHE A 204 -1.63 -18.83 10.45
CA PHE A 204 -2.55 -18.40 9.41
C PHE A 204 -2.99 -19.58 8.55
N ASP A 205 -4.29 -19.70 8.33
CA ASP A 205 -4.91 -20.75 7.52
C ASP A 205 -5.75 -20.12 6.41
N LEU A 206 -5.51 -20.51 5.16
CA LEU A 206 -6.29 -20.07 4.01
C LEU A 206 -7.68 -20.68 4.06
N ILE A 207 -8.72 -19.83 4.05
CA ILE A 207 -10.12 -20.28 4.06
C ILE A 207 -10.86 -20.05 2.74
N ASN A 208 -10.43 -19.03 1.98
CA ASN A 208 -11.07 -18.70 0.72
C ASN A 208 -10.10 -18.01 -0.25
N SER A 209 -10.33 -18.23 -1.54
CA SER A 209 -9.58 -17.58 -2.62
C SER A 209 -10.51 -17.21 -3.76
N SER A 210 -10.39 -16.00 -4.27
CA SER A 210 -11.14 -15.54 -5.43
C SER A 210 -10.34 -14.53 -6.25
N THR A 211 -10.54 -14.54 -7.56
CA THR A 211 -9.95 -13.56 -8.47
C THR A 211 -10.88 -12.36 -8.64
N LYS A 212 -10.37 -11.16 -8.47
CA LYS A 212 -11.09 -9.90 -8.71
C LYS A 212 -10.44 -9.15 -9.87
N TYR A 213 -11.22 -8.89 -10.87
CA TYR A 213 -10.82 -7.99 -11.97
C TYR A 213 -11.09 -6.55 -11.51
N LEU A 214 -10.05 -5.74 -11.56
CA LEU A 214 -10.14 -4.34 -11.19
C LEU A 214 -10.56 -3.52 -12.41
N THR A 215 -11.46 -2.58 -12.19
CA THR A 215 -11.81 -1.57 -13.20
C THR A 215 -10.96 -0.34 -12.97
N TYR A 216 -10.44 0.22 -14.04
CA TYR A 216 -9.62 1.42 -14.02
C TYR A 216 -10.37 2.54 -14.74
N ASN A 217 -10.18 3.76 -14.25
CA ASN A 217 -10.68 4.95 -14.89
C ASN A 217 -9.54 5.56 -15.73
N ASP A 218 -9.70 5.61 -17.04
CA ASP A 218 -8.71 6.16 -17.96
C ASP A 218 -8.60 7.69 -17.86
N THR A 219 -9.56 8.39 -17.24
CA THR A 219 -9.50 9.84 -17.06
C THR A 219 -8.31 10.29 -16.21
N ALA A 220 -7.92 9.51 -15.21
CA ALA A 220 -6.77 9.80 -14.37
C ALA A 220 -5.46 9.97 -15.15
N LYS A 221 -5.32 9.25 -16.26
CA LYS A 221 -4.15 9.35 -17.14
C LYS A 221 -4.07 10.71 -17.85
N ALA A 222 -5.19 11.21 -18.37
CA ALA A 222 -5.25 12.52 -19.02
C ALA A 222 -4.95 13.63 -18.00
N GLU A 223 -5.52 13.56 -16.81
CA GLU A 223 -5.29 14.53 -15.72
C GLU A 223 -3.82 14.55 -15.27
N VAL A 224 -3.17 13.40 -15.14
CA VAL A 224 -1.75 13.32 -14.78
C VAL A 224 -0.86 13.91 -15.88
N SER A 225 -1.19 13.69 -17.14
CA SER A 225 -0.45 14.29 -18.27
C SER A 225 -0.60 15.82 -18.29
N GLU A 226 -1.80 16.33 -18.07
CA GLU A 226 -2.07 17.78 -18.00
C GLU A 226 -1.31 18.42 -16.83
N LEU A 227 -1.33 17.81 -15.66
CA LEU A 227 -0.55 18.27 -14.50
C LEU A 227 0.95 18.27 -14.81
N TYR A 228 1.46 17.24 -15.49
CA TYR A 228 2.86 17.20 -15.88
C TYR A 228 3.25 18.40 -16.76
N ASP A 229 2.42 18.74 -17.74
CA ASP A 229 2.67 19.87 -18.64
C ASP A 229 2.65 21.20 -17.86
N ILE A 230 1.72 21.35 -16.92
CA ILE A 230 1.64 22.55 -16.05
C ILE A 230 2.88 22.70 -15.17
N PHE A 231 3.37 21.62 -14.58
CA PHE A 231 4.53 21.66 -13.66
C PHE A 231 5.88 21.83 -14.38
N ASN A 232 5.93 21.60 -15.69
CA ASN A 232 7.16 21.71 -16.49
C ASN A 232 7.13 22.89 -17.48
N SER A 233 6.09 23.70 -17.48
CA SER A 233 5.98 24.94 -18.24
C SER A 233 6.55 26.13 -17.44
#